data_79cac1d947c6045a27a53ebb03af7cd2
#
_entry.id   79cac1d947c6045a27a53ebb03af7cd2
#
_cell.length_a   1.000
_cell.length_b   1.000
_cell.length_c   1.000
_cell.angle_alpha   90.00
_cell.angle_beta   90.00
_cell.angle_gamma   90.00
#
_symmetry.space_group_name_H-M   'P 1'
#
loop_
_entity.id
_entity.type
_entity.pdbx_description
1 polymer ?
#
loop_
_entity_poly.entity_id
_entity_poly.type
_entity_poly.pdbx_seq_one_letter_code
_entity_poly.pdbx_strand_id
1 'polypeptide(L)'
;MKALVLSGGKGTRLRPLTFTCAKQLIPVANKPILGYVLDQVAATGIKQVGVITAPETGQYVKDYVNDGSKWNLSVDYIPQEPLGLAHAVKTARPFLAQDSFVMCLGDNVTGKGLNTFVQKFQKEHLDALIILKEVGNPSSFGIAQLDVEGNIVRLVEKPKTSMGNLAIIGTYLFSSKVHEAIAKIKPSWRGELEITDAIQEMINMGFKVKAEILNS
;
A
#
# COMPACT_ATOMS: atom_id res chain seq x y z
N MET A 1 -0.01 -5.36 -15.59
CA MET A 1 -0.17 -4.96 -14.17
C MET A 1 1.02 -5.46 -13.36
N LYS A 2 1.53 -4.63 -12.45
CA LYS A 2 2.67 -4.92 -11.57
C LYS A 2 2.23 -4.94 -10.10
N ALA A 3 3.12 -5.31 -9.19
CA ALA A 3 2.92 -5.14 -7.77
C ALA A 3 4.01 -4.24 -7.18
N LEU A 4 3.66 -3.45 -6.16
CA LEU A 4 4.57 -2.66 -5.36
C LEU A 4 4.38 -3.02 -3.89
N VAL A 5 5.39 -3.65 -3.28
CA VAL A 5 5.34 -4.06 -1.89
C VAL A 5 6.23 -3.14 -1.05
N LEU A 6 5.63 -2.48 -0.06
CA LEU A 6 6.33 -1.48 0.74
C LEU A 6 6.92 -2.11 2.00
N SER A 7 8.23 -2.24 2.03
CA SER A 7 9.00 -2.83 3.14
C SER A 7 9.99 -1.84 3.78
N GLY A 8 9.77 -0.53 3.62
CA GLY A 8 10.66 0.54 4.09
C GLY A 8 10.39 1.11 5.49
N GLY A 9 9.45 0.57 6.25
CA GLY A 9 9.08 1.13 7.55
C GLY A 9 10.08 0.80 8.67
N LYS A 10 10.43 1.80 9.52
CA LYS A 10 11.39 1.64 10.64
C LYS A 10 10.94 0.74 11.79
N GLY A 11 9.65 0.42 11.91
CA GLY A 11 9.11 -0.48 12.93
C GLY A 11 9.31 -0.03 14.38
N THR A 12 9.44 1.26 14.66
CA THR A 12 9.79 1.80 15.99
C THR A 12 8.86 1.36 17.12
N ARG A 13 7.57 1.12 16.82
CA ARG A 13 6.57 0.63 17.79
C ARG A 13 6.78 -0.81 18.22
N LEU A 14 7.56 -1.58 17.47
CA LEU A 14 7.84 -3.00 17.74
C LEU A 14 9.25 -3.22 18.35
N ARG A 15 9.91 -2.15 18.77
CA ARG A 15 11.17 -2.26 19.50
C ARG A 15 10.94 -2.99 20.83
N PRO A 16 11.88 -3.87 21.27
CA PRO A 16 13.24 -4.07 20.73
C PRO A 16 13.36 -5.01 19.52
N LEU A 17 12.32 -5.72 19.11
CA LEU A 17 12.37 -6.73 18.03
C LEU A 17 12.91 -6.17 16.70
N THR A 18 12.61 -4.91 16.42
CA THR A 18 13.00 -4.25 15.17
C THR A 18 14.34 -3.51 15.23
N PHE A 19 15.16 -3.74 16.25
CA PHE A 19 16.54 -3.24 16.24
C PHE A 19 17.45 -4.05 15.30
N THR A 20 17.16 -5.35 15.15
CA THR A 20 18.01 -6.29 14.42
C THR A 20 17.33 -6.90 13.19
N CYS A 21 16.06 -6.55 12.91
CA CYS A 21 15.37 -7.04 11.72
C CYS A 21 14.33 -6.04 11.20
N ALA A 22 13.98 -6.16 9.92
CA ALA A 22 12.86 -5.41 9.35
C ALA A 22 11.53 -5.91 9.98
N LYS A 23 10.62 -5.00 10.34
CA LYS A 23 9.32 -5.37 10.95
C LYS A 23 8.52 -6.38 10.11
N GLN A 24 8.67 -6.32 8.80
CA GLN A 24 8.00 -7.19 7.84
C GLN A 24 8.55 -8.63 7.86
N LEU A 25 9.69 -8.84 8.50
CA LEU A 25 10.31 -10.16 8.67
C LEU A 25 9.99 -10.79 10.03
N ILE A 26 9.24 -10.11 10.89
CA ILE A 26 8.75 -10.71 12.14
C ILE A 26 7.85 -11.89 11.78
N PRO A 27 8.10 -13.08 12.34
CA PRO A 27 7.31 -14.26 11.99
C PRO A 27 5.94 -14.26 12.67
N VAL A 28 4.94 -14.66 11.92
CA VAL A 28 3.60 -15.02 12.39
C VAL A 28 3.34 -16.47 11.96
N ALA A 29 3.03 -17.35 12.88
CA ALA A 29 2.86 -18.78 12.60
C ALA A 29 4.02 -19.37 11.77
N ASN A 30 5.27 -19.12 12.22
CA ASN A 30 6.52 -19.61 11.63
C ASN A 30 6.87 -19.11 10.22
N LYS A 31 6.20 -18.05 9.74
CA LYS A 31 6.49 -17.42 8.44
C LYS A 31 6.54 -15.89 8.59
N PRO A 32 7.56 -15.19 8.05
CA PRO A 32 7.58 -13.75 8.00
C PRO A 32 6.31 -13.16 7.36
N ILE A 33 5.80 -12.06 7.92
CA ILE A 33 4.58 -11.40 7.39
C ILE A 33 4.74 -11.07 5.91
N LEU A 34 5.91 -10.58 5.50
CA LEU A 34 6.24 -10.31 4.10
C LEU A 34 6.01 -11.53 3.19
N GLY A 35 6.30 -12.74 3.68
CA GLY A 35 6.07 -13.96 2.94
C GLY A 35 4.60 -14.22 2.63
N TYR A 36 3.69 -13.89 3.55
CA TYR A 36 2.24 -13.96 3.29
C TYR A 36 1.80 -12.92 2.26
N VAL A 37 2.35 -11.71 2.32
CA VAL A 37 2.06 -10.66 1.32
C VAL A 37 2.50 -11.11 -0.07
N LEU A 38 3.70 -11.69 -0.20
CA LEU A 38 4.21 -12.20 -1.48
C LEU A 38 3.40 -13.39 -2.00
N ASP A 39 2.90 -14.29 -1.12
CA ASP A 39 1.98 -15.36 -1.52
C ASP A 39 0.69 -14.77 -2.12
N GLN A 40 0.12 -13.74 -1.48
CA GLN A 40 -1.10 -13.09 -1.97
C GLN A 40 -0.86 -12.42 -3.33
N VAL A 41 0.29 -11.78 -3.51
CA VAL A 41 0.68 -11.18 -4.81
C VAL A 41 0.84 -12.28 -5.86
N ALA A 42 1.58 -13.35 -5.57
CA ALA A 42 1.78 -14.46 -6.50
C ALA A 42 0.46 -15.12 -6.93
N ALA A 43 -0.49 -15.26 -6.00
CA ALA A 43 -1.83 -15.80 -6.27
C ALA A 43 -2.64 -14.98 -7.27
N THR A 44 -2.31 -13.68 -7.49
CA THR A 44 -2.97 -12.85 -8.51
C THR A 44 -2.50 -13.13 -9.93
N GLY A 45 -1.43 -13.91 -10.12
CA GLY A 45 -0.77 -14.11 -11.40
C GLY A 45 0.16 -12.97 -11.83
N ILE A 46 0.29 -11.90 -11.05
CA ILE A 46 1.27 -10.83 -11.28
C ILE A 46 2.68 -11.42 -11.15
N LYS A 47 3.57 -11.07 -12.08
CA LYS A 47 4.94 -11.60 -12.13
C LYS A 47 6.00 -10.59 -11.73
N GLN A 48 5.78 -9.30 -12.00
CA GLN A 48 6.76 -8.25 -11.74
C GLN A 48 6.42 -7.52 -10.44
N VAL A 49 7.36 -7.51 -9.50
CA VAL A 49 7.19 -6.96 -8.16
C VAL A 49 8.31 -5.99 -7.83
N GLY A 50 7.97 -4.72 -7.59
CA GLY A 50 8.88 -3.77 -6.97
C GLY A 50 8.80 -3.88 -5.45
N VAL A 51 9.91 -4.06 -4.77
CA VAL A 51 9.98 -4.08 -3.30
C VAL A 51 10.68 -2.81 -2.83
N ILE A 52 9.91 -1.93 -2.18
CA ILE A 52 10.47 -0.73 -1.55
C ILE A 52 11.23 -1.15 -0.29
N THR A 53 12.48 -0.72 -0.18
CA THR A 53 13.35 -1.04 0.95
C THR A 53 13.89 0.22 1.61
N ALA A 54 13.99 0.21 2.95
CA ALA A 54 14.69 1.26 3.69
C ALA A 54 16.21 1.05 3.65
N PRO A 55 17.02 2.11 3.76
CA PRO A 55 18.48 1.99 3.79
C PRO A 55 18.97 1.07 4.91
N GLU A 56 18.38 1.18 6.12
CA GLU A 56 18.88 0.49 7.32
C GLU A 56 18.49 -1.00 7.35
N THR A 57 17.33 -1.37 6.80
CA THR A 57 16.77 -2.74 6.93
C THR A 57 16.60 -3.46 5.61
N GLY A 58 16.89 -2.80 4.49
CA GLY A 58 16.65 -3.34 3.16
C GLY A 58 17.45 -4.60 2.86
N GLN A 59 18.65 -4.75 3.44
CA GLN A 59 19.46 -5.95 3.21
C GLN A 59 18.77 -7.20 3.77
N TYR A 60 18.18 -7.15 4.96
CA TYR A 60 17.42 -8.27 5.52
C TYR A 60 16.24 -8.69 4.64
N VAL A 61 15.56 -7.70 4.02
CA VAL A 61 14.47 -7.96 3.07
C VAL A 61 14.99 -8.64 1.82
N LYS A 62 16.12 -8.18 1.27
CA LYS A 62 16.78 -8.79 0.11
C LYS A 62 17.22 -10.23 0.38
N ASP A 63 17.82 -10.48 1.54
CA ASP A 63 18.27 -11.82 1.94
C ASP A 63 17.10 -12.82 2.06
N TYR A 64 15.93 -12.35 2.51
CA TYR A 64 14.74 -13.18 2.64
C TYR A 64 14.03 -13.44 1.31
N VAL A 65 13.86 -12.40 0.50
CA VAL A 65 13.08 -12.47 -0.75
C VAL A 65 13.94 -12.96 -1.90
N ASN A 66 15.24 -12.65 -1.90
CA ASN A 66 16.21 -12.97 -2.93
C ASN A 66 15.72 -12.48 -4.31
N ASP A 67 15.76 -13.29 -5.35
CA ASP A 67 15.29 -12.97 -6.71
C ASP A 67 13.76 -13.11 -6.90
N GLY A 68 13.04 -13.58 -5.88
CA GLY A 68 11.60 -13.83 -5.93
C GLY A 68 11.20 -15.19 -6.50
N SER A 69 12.16 -16.02 -6.93
CA SER A 69 11.90 -17.33 -7.55
C SER A 69 11.06 -18.26 -6.68
N LYS A 70 11.22 -18.19 -5.35
CA LYS A 70 10.40 -18.91 -4.38
C LYS A 70 8.89 -18.72 -4.56
N TRP A 71 8.47 -17.56 -5.09
CA TRP A 71 7.08 -17.21 -5.36
C TRP A 71 6.75 -17.18 -6.87
N ASN A 72 7.70 -17.60 -7.73
CA ASN A 72 7.58 -17.46 -9.17
C ASN A 72 7.34 -15.99 -9.59
N LEU A 73 8.05 -15.07 -8.92
CA LEU A 73 8.04 -13.63 -9.12
C LEU A 73 9.41 -13.17 -9.64
N SER A 74 9.43 -12.05 -10.38
CA SER A 74 10.63 -11.27 -10.71
C SER A 74 10.65 -10.03 -9.84
N VAL A 75 11.68 -9.84 -9.02
CA VAL A 75 11.73 -8.80 -8.00
C VAL A 75 12.77 -7.73 -8.34
N ASP A 76 12.33 -6.48 -8.35
CA ASP A 76 13.15 -5.28 -8.40
C ASP A 76 13.18 -4.60 -7.02
N TYR A 77 14.36 -4.35 -6.47
CA TYR A 77 14.50 -3.65 -5.20
C TYR A 77 14.68 -2.16 -5.43
N ILE A 78 13.80 -1.38 -4.79
CA ILE A 78 13.75 0.08 -4.95
C ILE A 78 14.05 0.72 -3.60
N PRO A 79 15.26 1.25 -3.38
CA PRO A 79 15.61 1.93 -2.13
C PRO A 79 14.84 3.25 -2.02
N GLN A 80 14.32 3.53 -0.82
CA GLN A 80 13.53 4.74 -0.58
C GLN A 80 13.72 5.22 0.87
N GLU A 81 13.94 6.51 1.03
CA GLU A 81 13.84 7.19 2.33
C GLU A 81 12.37 7.23 2.79
N PRO A 82 12.10 7.15 4.11
CA PRO A 82 10.73 7.07 4.64
C PRO A 82 10.00 8.42 4.60
N LEU A 83 9.78 8.96 3.41
CA LEU A 83 9.13 10.25 3.13
C LEU A 83 7.65 10.11 2.77
N GLY A 84 7.00 9.00 3.13
CA GLY A 84 5.58 8.74 2.92
C GLY A 84 5.28 7.72 1.84
N LEU A 85 4.03 7.22 1.83
CA LEU A 85 3.61 6.16 0.90
C LEU A 85 3.50 6.67 -0.55
N ALA A 86 3.02 7.91 -0.76
CA ALA A 86 2.99 8.48 -2.10
C ALA A 86 4.41 8.76 -2.63
N HIS A 87 5.38 9.05 -1.74
CA HIS A 87 6.78 9.15 -2.13
C HIS A 87 7.34 7.81 -2.60
N ALA A 88 6.94 6.69 -1.98
CA ALA A 88 7.32 5.36 -2.45
C ALA A 88 6.84 5.10 -3.89
N VAL A 89 5.58 5.45 -4.19
CA VAL A 89 5.03 5.34 -5.55
C VAL A 89 5.80 6.25 -6.53
N LYS A 90 6.13 7.48 -6.12
CA LYS A 90 6.93 8.42 -6.92
C LYS A 90 8.32 7.85 -7.23
N THR A 91 9.00 7.29 -6.23
CA THR A 91 10.33 6.67 -6.38
C THR A 91 10.26 5.43 -7.28
N ALA A 92 9.18 4.66 -7.20
CA ALA A 92 8.97 3.48 -8.03
C ALA A 92 8.51 3.79 -9.46
N ARG A 93 8.33 5.05 -9.84
CA ARG A 93 7.82 5.44 -11.18
C ARG A 93 8.59 4.82 -12.35
N PRO A 94 9.93 4.75 -12.35
CA PRO A 94 10.68 4.08 -13.43
C PRO A 94 10.33 2.60 -13.59
N PHE A 95 10.12 1.88 -12.48
CA PHE A 95 9.67 0.49 -12.47
C PHE A 95 8.21 0.36 -12.92
N LEU A 96 7.31 1.18 -12.37
CA LEU A 96 5.87 1.12 -12.64
C LEU A 96 5.53 1.54 -14.07
N ALA A 97 6.22 2.52 -14.61
CA ALA A 97 5.97 3.10 -15.93
C ALA A 97 4.50 3.52 -16.13
N GLN A 98 3.83 2.99 -17.15
CA GLN A 98 2.42 3.23 -17.44
C GLN A 98 1.51 2.06 -17.00
N ASP A 99 2.06 1.08 -16.30
CA ASP A 99 1.29 -0.06 -15.83
C ASP A 99 0.36 0.31 -14.67
N SER A 100 -0.83 -0.27 -14.66
CA SER A 100 -1.61 -0.37 -13.42
C SER A 100 -0.90 -1.29 -12.44
N PHE A 101 -1.07 -1.05 -11.16
CA PHE A 101 -0.39 -1.85 -10.13
C PHE A 101 -1.22 -2.02 -8.86
N VAL A 102 -0.96 -3.12 -8.14
CA VAL A 102 -1.39 -3.29 -6.76
C VAL A 102 -0.27 -2.84 -5.84
N MET A 103 -0.58 -2.02 -4.84
CA MET A 103 0.33 -1.61 -3.79
C MET A 103 -0.10 -2.23 -2.47
N CYS A 104 0.82 -2.93 -1.79
CA CYS A 104 0.58 -3.55 -0.49
C CYS A 104 1.64 -3.09 0.51
N LEU A 105 1.22 -2.82 1.75
CA LEU A 105 2.17 -2.71 2.85
C LEU A 105 2.72 -4.11 3.16
N GLY A 106 4.03 -4.25 3.28
CA GLY A 106 4.72 -5.52 3.49
C GLY A 106 4.50 -6.19 4.86
N ASP A 107 3.77 -5.51 5.75
CA ASP A 107 3.39 -5.99 7.07
C ASP A 107 1.86 -6.11 7.24
N ASN A 108 1.11 -6.10 6.14
CA ASN A 108 -0.34 -6.14 6.19
C ASN A 108 -0.89 -7.28 5.34
N VAL A 109 -1.53 -8.24 5.98
CA VAL A 109 -2.14 -9.40 5.32
C VAL A 109 -3.65 -9.23 5.32
N THR A 110 -4.26 -9.23 4.14
CA THR A 110 -5.72 -9.21 4.00
C THR A 110 -6.30 -10.62 4.07
N GLY A 111 -7.38 -10.81 4.83
CA GLY A 111 -8.04 -12.12 4.93
C GLY A 111 -8.71 -12.57 3.62
N LYS A 112 -9.14 -11.64 2.77
CA LYS A 112 -9.57 -11.90 1.40
C LYS A 112 -8.38 -11.83 0.46
N GLY A 113 -8.25 -12.77 -0.45
CA GLY A 113 -7.18 -12.77 -1.46
C GLY A 113 -7.25 -11.53 -2.36
N LEU A 114 -6.09 -11.04 -2.81
CA LEU A 114 -5.97 -9.87 -3.69
C LEU A 114 -6.69 -10.05 -5.04
N ASN A 115 -6.88 -11.28 -5.49
CA ASN A 115 -7.54 -11.60 -6.77
C ASN A 115 -8.88 -10.91 -6.95
N THR A 116 -9.73 -10.93 -5.93
CA THR A 116 -11.06 -10.32 -5.98
C THR A 116 -10.98 -8.82 -6.28
N PHE A 117 -10.02 -8.14 -5.65
CA PHE A 117 -9.82 -6.69 -5.84
C PHE A 117 -9.23 -6.38 -7.22
N VAL A 118 -8.27 -7.21 -7.68
CA VAL A 118 -7.68 -7.09 -9.02
C VAL A 118 -8.76 -7.25 -10.10
N GLN A 119 -9.59 -8.28 -9.98
CA GLN A 119 -10.70 -8.51 -10.91
C GLN A 119 -11.72 -7.35 -10.93
N LYS A 120 -12.11 -6.85 -9.75
CA LYS A 120 -13.01 -5.70 -9.64
C LYS A 120 -12.40 -4.46 -10.28
N PHE A 121 -11.15 -4.15 -9.95
CA PHE A 121 -10.42 -3.00 -10.49
C PHE A 121 -10.38 -3.02 -12.02
N GLN A 122 -10.05 -4.17 -12.61
CA GLN A 122 -9.98 -4.36 -14.06
C GLN A 122 -11.37 -4.32 -14.73
N LYS A 123 -12.33 -5.07 -14.18
CA LYS A 123 -13.69 -5.17 -14.73
C LYS A 123 -14.40 -3.82 -14.75
N GLU A 124 -14.22 -3.03 -13.71
CA GLU A 124 -14.86 -1.72 -13.59
C GLU A 124 -14.06 -0.58 -14.23
N HIS A 125 -12.88 -0.86 -14.79
CA HIS A 125 -11.97 0.14 -15.36
C HIS A 125 -11.73 1.31 -14.40
N LEU A 126 -11.33 0.99 -13.16
CA LEU A 126 -11.08 1.98 -12.12
C LEU A 126 -9.71 2.66 -12.29
N ASP A 127 -9.60 3.89 -11.82
CA ASP A 127 -8.33 4.59 -11.69
C ASP A 127 -7.68 4.37 -10.32
N ALA A 128 -8.51 4.17 -9.28
CA ALA A 128 -8.05 3.67 -7.99
C ALA A 128 -9.14 2.82 -7.31
N LEU A 129 -8.68 1.81 -6.56
CA LEU A 129 -9.50 1.04 -5.62
C LEU A 129 -8.76 0.98 -4.28
N ILE A 130 -9.41 1.46 -3.22
CA ILE A 130 -8.89 1.39 -1.86
C ILE A 130 -9.70 0.39 -1.04
N ILE A 131 -9.00 -0.29 -0.14
CA ILE A 131 -9.64 -1.29 0.72
C ILE A 131 -9.80 -0.69 2.12
N LEU A 132 -11.03 -0.70 2.60
CA LEU A 132 -11.44 -0.15 3.89
C LEU A 132 -11.82 -1.25 4.87
N LYS A 133 -11.62 -0.99 6.15
CA LYS A 133 -12.09 -1.82 7.26
C LYS A 133 -12.48 -0.93 8.43
N GLU A 134 -13.50 -1.32 9.17
CA GLU A 134 -13.83 -0.68 10.44
C GLU A 134 -12.75 -0.98 11.48
N VAL A 135 -12.33 0.06 12.20
CA VAL A 135 -11.30 -0.02 13.25
C VAL A 135 -11.76 0.67 14.53
N GLY A 136 -11.33 0.14 15.67
CA GLY A 136 -11.66 0.72 16.98
C GLY A 136 -10.89 2.02 17.28
N ASN A 137 -9.69 2.21 16.69
CA ASN A 137 -8.88 3.42 16.91
C ASN A 137 -8.49 4.04 15.56
N PRO A 138 -9.31 4.95 15.01
CA PRO A 138 -9.12 5.55 13.71
C PRO A 138 -7.93 6.53 13.61
N SER A 139 -7.49 7.13 14.74
CA SER A 139 -6.45 8.18 14.75
C SER A 139 -5.07 7.72 14.24
N SER A 140 -4.87 6.42 14.07
CA SER A 140 -3.60 5.83 13.59
C SER A 140 -3.57 5.54 12.09
N PHE A 141 -4.68 5.78 11.38
CA PHE A 141 -4.89 5.38 9.99
C PHE A 141 -5.33 6.55 9.11
N GLY A 142 -5.21 6.40 7.82
CA GLY A 142 -5.98 7.18 6.86
C GLY A 142 -7.45 6.77 6.95
N ILE A 143 -8.35 7.74 7.13
CA ILE A 143 -9.80 7.51 7.30
C ILE A 143 -10.53 8.00 6.07
N ALA A 144 -11.49 7.19 5.61
CA ALA A 144 -12.41 7.52 4.53
C ALA A 144 -13.80 7.86 5.07
N GLN A 145 -14.39 8.92 4.54
CA GLN A 145 -15.82 9.22 4.67
C GLN A 145 -16.51 8.86 3.37
N LEU A 146 -17.58 8.10 3.45
CA LEU A 146 -18.41 7.72 2.32
C LEU A 146 -19.77 8.41 2.41
N ASP A 147 -20.38 8.68 1.25
CA ASP A 147 -21.78 9.08 1.17
C ASP A 147 -22.72 7.86 1.30
N VAL A 148 -24.02 8.11 1.20
CA VAL A 148 -25.07 7.09 1.29
C VAL A 148 -25.03 6.09 0.11
N GLU A 149 -24.39 6.46 -0.98
CA GLU A 149 -24.21 5.63 -2.18
C GLU A 149 -22.90 4.82 -2.14
N GLY A 150 -22.06 5.05 -1.10
CA GLY A 150 -20.76 4.40 -0.92
C GLY A 150 -19.61 5.05 -1.71
N ASN A 151 -19.80 6.26 -2.23
CA ASN A 151 -18.72 7.01 -2.87
C ASN A 151 -17.84 7.69 -1.81
N ILE A 152 -16.56 7.83 -2.12
CA ILE A 152 -15.61 8.49 -1.23
C ILE A 152 -15.82 10.00 -1.32
N VAL A 153 -16.24 10.61 -0.21
CA VAL A 153 -16.41 12.07 -0.09
C VAL A 153 -15.11 12.74 0.38
N ARG A 154 -14.44 12.11 1.33
CA ARG A 154 -13.24 12.69 1.94
C ARG A 154 -12.30 11.63 2.48
N LEU A 155 -11.00 11.91 2.35
CA LEU A 155 -9.91 11.12 2.93
C LEU A 155 -9.04 12.03 3.80
N VAL A 156 -8.66 11.56 4.99
CA VAL A 156 -7.77 12.31 5.89
C VAL A 156 -6.79 11.35 6.55
N GLU A 157 -5.50 11.66 6.42
CA GLU A 157 -4.44 10.91 7.11
C GLU A 157 -4.42 11.25 8.60
N LYS A 158 -4.55 10.24 9.46
CA LYS A 158 -4.44 10.32 10.92
C LYS A 158 -5.18 11.52 11.50
N PRO A 159 -6.51 11.58 11.37
CA PRO A 159 -7.30 12.72 11.78
C PRO A 159 -7.16 12.97 13.28
N LYS A 160 -7.03 14.25 13.66
CA LYS A 160 -6.98 14.67 15.08
C LYS A 160 -8.35 14.64 15.76
N THR A 161 -9.42 14.78 14.97
CA THR A 161 -10.81 14.70 15.41
C THR A 161 -11.49 13.51 14.78
N SER A 162 -12.49 12.91 15.45
CA SER A 162 -13.21 11.76 14.91
C SER A 162 -13.90 12.13 13.59
N MET A 163 -13.67 11.31 12.56
CA MET A 163 -14.27 11.45 11.21
C MET A 163 -14.93 10.15 10.74
N GLY A 164 -15.17 9.23 11.66
CA GLY A 164 -15.61 7.87 11.36
C GLY A 164 -14.56 6.83 11.69
N ASN A 165 -14.86 5.57 11.40
CA ASN A 165 -14.03 4.42 11.74
C ASN A 165 -13.59 3.57 10.54
N LEU A 166 -13.90 3.99 9.30
CA LEU A 166 -13.49 3.30 8.07
C LEU A 166 -12.05 3.65 7.73
N ALA A 167 -11.13 2.78 8.11
CA ALA A 167 -9.70 2.93 7.89
C ALA A 167 -9.24 2.29 6.58
N ILE A 168 -8.31 2.93 5.90
CA ILE A 168 -7.61 2.36 4.76
C ILE A 168 -6.57 1.36 5.28
N ILE A 169 -6.65 0.11 4.84
CA ILE A 169 -5.86 -0.99 5.41
C ILE A 169 -4.57 -1.32 4.65
N GLY A 170 -4.01 -0.37 3.90
CA GLY A 170 -2.70 -0.54 3.28
C GLY A 170 -2.66 -1.46 2.06
N THR A 171 -3.81 -1.70 1.43
CA THR A 171 -3.92 -2.34 0.12
C THR A 171 -4.62 -1.38 -0.84
N TYR A 172 -3.99 -1.13 -1.98
CA TYR A 172 -4.44 -0.16 -2.97
C TYR A 172 -4.22 -0.72 -4.37
N LEU A 173 -5.09 -0.37 -5.30
CA LEU A 173 -4.89 -0.62 -6.72
C LEU A 173 -4.95 0.72 -7.45
N PHE A 174 -4.02 0.96 -8.36
CA PHE A 174 -3.91 2.21 -9.08
C PHE A 174 -3.70 2.00 -10.57
N SER A 175 -4.28 2.87 -11.38
CA SER A 175 -3.82 3.13 -12.74
C SER A 175 -2.60 4.06 -12.72
N SER A 176 -1.93 4.24 -13.86
CA SER A 176 -0.82 5.20 -13.98
C SER A 176 -1.19 6.65 -13.68
N LYS A 177 -2.49 6.99 -13.69
CA LYS A 177 -2.99 8.34 -13.38
C LYS A 177 -2.66 8.79 -11.95
N VAL A 178 -2.38 7.87 -11.03
CA VAL A 178 -1.92 8.23 -9.68
C VAL A 178 -0.66 9.09 -9.70
N HIS A 179 0.20 8.94 -10.72
CA HIS A 179 1.42 9.75 -10.85
C HIS A 179 1.11 11.24 -11.12
N GLU A 180 0.01 11.54 -11.80
CA GLU A 180 -0.45 12.91 -12.05
C GLU A 180 -0.92 13.55 -10.73
N ALA A 181 -1.67 12.83 -9.93
CA ALA A 181 -2.13 13.28 -8.62
C ALA A 181 -0.95 13.49 -7.64
N ILE A 182 -0.01 12.53 -7.59
CA ILE A 182 1.19 12.65 -6.74
C ILE A 182 2.04 13.87 -7.11
N ALA A 183 2.07 14.26 -8.36
CA ALA A 183 2.82 15.45 -8.80
C ALA A 183 2.22 16.76 -8.26
N LYS A 184 0.95 16.79 -7.86
CA LYS A 184 0.23 17.98 -7.37
C LYS A 184 0.21 18.11 -5.86
N ILE A 185 0.36 17.04 -5.11
CA ILE A 185 0.33 17.09 -3.65
C ILE A 185 1.64 17.62 -3.06
N LYS A 186 1.54 18.14 -1.84
CA LYS A 186 2.67 18.64 -1.06
C LYS A 186 2.87 17.78 0.19
N PRO A 187 4.08 17.78 0.78
CA PRO A 187 4.28 17.11 2.05
C PRO A 187 3.29 17.61 3.12
N SER A 188 2.74 16.69 3.90
CA SER A 188 1.86 16.98 5.02
C SER A 188 2.64 17.67 6.16
N TRP A 189 1.94 18.03 7.22
CA TRP A 189 2.56 18.54 8.46
C TRP A 189 3.57 17.55 9.10
N ARG A 190 3.55 16.28 8.67
CA ARG A 190 4.50 15.24 9.07
C ARG A 190 5.79 15.25 8.23
N GLY A 191 5.86 16.08 7.18
CA GLY A 191 6.94 16.06 6.19
C GLY A 191 6.86 14.88 5.21
N GLU A 192 5.73 14.16 5.17
CA GLU A 192 5.51 12.99 4.33
C GLU A 192 4.56 13.31 3.15
N LEU A 193 4.81 12.71 1.98
CA LEU A 193 3.83 12.68 0.88
C LEU A 193 2.83 11.55 1.18
N GLU A 194 1.63 11.95 1.57
CA GLU A 194 0.60 11.01 2.02
C GLU A 194 -0.13 10.39 0.83
N ILE A 195 -0.39 9.09 0.92
CA ILE A 195 -1.17 8.40 -0.13
C ILE A 195 -2.65 8.80 -0.08
N THR A 196 -3.16 9.14 1.09
CA THR A 196 -4.51 9.67 1.29
C THR A 196 -4.73 10.97 0.52
N ASP A 197 -3.74 11.88 0.54
CA ASP A 197 -3.79 13.14 -0.19
C ASP A 197 -3.74 12.89 -1.71
N ALA A 198 -2.93 11.93 -2.16
CA ALA A 198 -2.86 11.57 -3.56
C ALA A 198 -4.20 10.99 -4.08
N ILE A 199 -4.86 10.14 -3.29
CA ILE A 199 -6.16 9.59 -3.63
C ILE A 199 -7.24 10.67 -3.62
N GLN A 200 -7.21 11.59 -2.63
CA GLN A 200 -8.12 12.72 -2.61
C GLN A 200 -7.94 13.60 -3.86
N GLU A 201 -6.68 13.84 -4.26
CA GLU A 201 -6.42 14.61 -5.49
C GLU A 201 -6.90 13.86 -6.75
N MET A 202 -6.81 12.52 -6.81
CA MET A 202 -7.41 11.74 -7.90
C MET A 202 -8.92 11.97 -8.00
N ILE A 203 -9.62 12.01 -6.86
CA ILE A 203 -11.06 12.31 -6.80
C ILE A 203 -11.33 13.73 -7.30
N ASN A 204 -10.57 14.71 -6.84
CA ASN A 204 -10.69 16.12 -7.24
C ASN A 204 -10.46 16.30 -8.76
N MET A 205 -9.60 15.49 -9.35
CA MET A 205 -9.34 15.45 -10.79
C MET A 205 -10.41 14.73 -11.60
N GLY A 206 -11.45 14.18 -10.96
CA GLY A 206 -12.54 13.44 -11.61
C GLY A 206 -12.18 12.02 -12.04
N PHE A 207 -11.10 11.43 -11.51
CA PHE A 207 -10.75 10.06 -11.80
C PHE A 207 -11.69 9.08 -11.09
N LYS A 208 -11.85 7.89 -11.66
CA LYS A 208 -12.78 6.89 -11.15
C LYS A 208 -12.18 6.13 -9.95
N VAL A 209 -12.41 6.67 -8.76
CA VAL A 209 -11.92 6.12 -7.49
C VAL A 209 -13.06 5.44 -6.75
N LYS A 210 -12.85 4.20 -6.29
CA LYS A 210 -13.82 3.45 -5.47
C LYS A 210 -13.20 2.89 -4.21
N ALA A 211 -14.06 2.57 -3.25
CA ALA A 211 -13.72 1.85 -2.04
C ALA A 211 -14.37 0.46 -2.02
N GLU A 212 -13.72 -0.49 -1.36
CA GLU A 212 -14.27 -1.80 -1.00
C GLU A 212 -14.17 -1.98 0.50
N ILE A 213 -15.28 -2.25 1.17
CA ILE A 213 -15.29 -2.48 2.63
C ILE A 213 -15.11 -3.97 2.89
N LEU A 214 -14.10 -4.31 3.69
CA LEU A 214 -13.94 -5.67 4.22
C LEU A 214 -14.90 -5.88 5.38
N ASN A 215 -15.91 -6.71 5.15
CA ASN A 215 -16.71 -7.26 6.25
C ASN A 215 -15.84 -8.25 7.03
N SER A 216 -15.95 -8.21 8.35
CA SER A 216 -15.23 -9.05 9.32
C SER A 216 -15.45 -10.53 9.06
#